data_a12b03c2063b5b7d36681879f74735c0
#
_entry.id   a12b03c2063b5b7d36681879f74735c0
#
_cell.length_a   1.000
_cell.length_b   1.000
_cell.length_c   1.000
_cell.angle_alpha   90.00
_cell.angle_beta   90.00
_cell.angle_gamma   90.00
#
_symmetry.space_group_name_H-M   'P 1'
#
loop_
_entity.id
_entity.type
_entity.pdbx_description
1 polymer ?
#
loop_
_entity_poly.entity_id
_entity_poly.type
_entity_poly.pdbx_seq_one_letter_code
_entity_poly.pdbx_strand_id
1 'polypeptide(L)'
;MVYIPEGEVCLRDFRDEQKWISSNYKFGMPGVRKNLKEVIWNVEIKPFYLAKYTVTEELYTTITGKKFSTTTEARKPIINVSWLDAVNFCNLLSVALGYDQFYDFDNGSKSVICNYNTNGFRLPTDAEWQYACKANSKGYRYGGIDEIAWYKGNSNERLHEVGEKKPNEWGLYDMIGNTWEWCWDLYDEEVFSNYRIIRGGSWAEEERGCGATCRRKSMPDFYIDDIGFRIARSIVQ
;
A
#
# COMPACT_ATOMS: atom_id res chain seq x y z
N MET A 1 14.58 -7.73 1.01
CA MET A 1 13.40 -8.05 1.85
C MET A 1 13.80 -7.99 3.33
N VAL A 2 12.92 -7.50 4.17
CA VAL A 2 13.05 -7.44 5.64
C VAL A 2 12.13 -8.50 6.23
N TYR A 3 12.62 -9.29 7.19
CA TYR A 3 11.79 -10.22 7.95
C TYR A 3 10.89 -9.46 8.92
N ILE A 4 9.60 -9.72 8.87
CA ILE A 4 8.59 -9.15 9.76
C ILE A 4 8.12 -10.28 10.69
N PRO A 5 8.30 -10.14 12.02
CA PRO A 5 7.91 -11.18 12.96
C PRO A 5 6.38 -11.32 13.06
N GLU A 6 5.94 -12.43 13.62
CA GLU A 6 4.54 -12.60 14.01
C GLU A 6 4.11 -11.58 15.06
N GLY A 7 2.83 -11.30 15.12
CA GLY A 7 2.27 -10.40 16.12
C GLY A 7 0.80 -10.09 15.87
N GLU A 8 0.36 -8.95 16.37
CA GLU A 8 -1.02 -8.49 16.27
C GLU A 8 -1.06 -7.00 15.94
N VAL A 9 -2.00 -6.60 15.12
CA VAL A 9 -2.26 -5.19 14.81
C VAL A 9 -3.73 -4.86 15.00
N CYS A 10 -3.97 -3.71 15.64
CA CYS A 10 -5.29 -3.13 15.76
C CYS A 10 -5.55 -2.23 14.55
N LEU A 11 -6.50 -2.61 13.73
CA LEU A 11 -7.03 -1.80 12.64
C LEU A 11 -8.25 -1.02 13.10
N ARG A 12 -8.47 0.14 12.50
CA ARG A 12 -9.67 0.95 12.72
C ARG A 12 -10.14 1.60 11.43
N ASP A 13 -11.43 1.75 11.34
CA ASP A 13 -12.09 2.49 10.27
C ASP A 13 -13.27 3.28 10.84
N PHE A 14 -13.76 4.24 10.10
CA PHE A 14 -14.97 4.99 10.44
C PHE A 14 -16.06 4.58 9.48
N ARG A 15 -17.05 3.81 9.98
CA ARG A 15 -18.20 3.36 9.20
C ARG A 15 -19.46 4.09 9.64
N ASP A 16 -20.32 4.35 8.70
CA ASP A 16 -21.65 4.86 9.00
C ASP A 16 -22.59 3.71 9.34
N GLU A 17 -23.39 3.88 10.40
CA GLU A 17 -24.40 2.86 10.80
C GLU A 17 -25.54 2.72 9.78
N GLN A 18 -25.68 3.66 8.86
CA GLN A 18 -26.77 3.66 7.88
C GLN A 18 -26.24 3.40 6.45
N LYS A 19 -26.51 2.23 5.94
CA LYS A 19 -26.12 1.72 4.60
C LYS A 19 -26.49 2.59 3.39
N TRP A 20 -27.24 3.68 3.54
CA TRP A 20 -27.80 4.44 2.41
C TRP A 20 -26.97 5.64 1.95
N ILE A 21 -25.85 5.92 2.58
CA ILE A 21 -25.01 7.09 2.26
C ILE A 21 -24.40 7.02 0.88
N SER A 22 -24.20 5.82 0.32
CA SER A 22 -23.60 5.64 -1.00
C SER A 22 -24.38 6.31 -2.14
N SER A 23 -25.71 6.43 -2.02
CA SER A 23 -26.56 7.01 -3.08
C SER A 23 -26.74 8.54 -2.99
N ASN A 24 -26.44 9.14 -1.83
CA ASN A 24 -26.70 10.57 -1.56
C ASN A 24 -25.46 11.37 -1.14
N TYR A 25 -24.28 10.77 -1.17
CA TYR A 25 -23.05 11.44 -0.78
C TYR A 25 -22.61 12.45 -1.85
N LYS A 26 -22.92 13.71 -1.63
CA LYS A 26 -22.33 14.82 -2.38
C LYS A 26 -20.99 15.17 -1.73
N PHE A 27 -19.91 14.92 -2.46
CA PHE A 27 -18.55 15.24 -2.08
C PHE A 27 -18.44 16.69 -1.58
N GLY A 28 -18.01 16.90 -0.35
CA GLY A 28 -17.69 18.22 0.20
C GLY A 28 -18.76 18.89 1.06
N MET A 29 -19.87 18.23 1.42
CA MET A 29 -20.84 18.86 2.33
C MET A 29 -20.38 18.81 3.80
N PRO A 30 -20.23 19.98 4.48
CA PRO A 30 -20.02 20.02 5.93
C PRO A 30 -21.27 19.52 6.64
N GLY A 31 -21.19 18.48 7.44
CA GLY A 31 -22.30 18.01 8.27
C GLY A 31 -22.59 16.51 8.25
N VAL A 32 -22.15 15.79 7.22
CA VAL A 32 -22.41 14.34 7.07
C VAL A 32 -21.59 13.46 8.02
N ARG A 33 -20.59 14.01 8.69
CA ARG A 33 -19.70 13.26 9.60
C ARG A 33 -20.27 13.03 11.01
N LYS A 34 -21.47 13.45 11.32
CA LYS A 34 -21.99 13.42 12.69
C LYS A 34 -22.34 12.02 13.24
N ASN A 35 -22.41 11.00 12.39
CA ASN A 35 -22.87 9.66 12.80
C ASN A 35 -21.89 8.55 12.42
N LEU A 36 -20.59 8.87 12.21
CA LEU A 36 -19.59 7.84 11.94
C LEU A 36 -19.25 7.09 13.23
N LYS A 37 -19.44 5.77 13.21
CA LYS A 37 -18.99 4.88 14.29
C LYS A 37 -17.58 4.38 13.98
N GLU A 38 -16.70 4.53 14.97
CA GLU A 38 -15.39 3.90 14.90
C GLU A 38 -15.56 2.39 15.04
N VAL A 39 -15.05 1.66 14.07
CA VAL A 39 -14.97 0.19 14.09
C VAL A 39 -13.53 -0.19 14.29
N ILE A 40 -13.27 -0.98 15.32
CA ILE A 40 -11.94 -1.45 15.70
C ILE A 40 -11.94 -2.98 15.66
N TRP A 41 -10.90 -3.57 15.04
CA TRP A 41 -10.70 -5.01 15.05
C TRP A 41 -9.22 -5.36 15.07
N ASN A 42 -8.90 -6.47 15.72
CA ASN A 42 -7.55 -6.99 15.80
C ASN A 42 -7.31 -8.04 14.72
N VAL A 43 -6.13 -8.01 14.13
CA VAL A 43 -5.69 -8.97 13.12
C VAL A 43 -4.38 -9.60 13.58
N GLU A 44 -4.36 -10.93 13.63
CA GLU A 44 -3.13 -11.69 13.85
C GLU A 44 -2.27 -11.66 12.58
N ILE A 45 -1.00 -11.36 12.76
CA ILE A 45 -0.01 -11.29 11.69
C ILE A 45 0.89 -12.52 11.77
N LYS A 46 0.87 -13.34 10.72
CA LYS A 46 1.86 -14.39 10.53
C LYS A 46 3.18 -13.80 10.06
N PRO A 47 4.34 -14.42 10.36
CA PRO A 47 5.61 -13.90 9.90
C PRO A 47 5.70 -13.90 8.37
N PHE A 48 6.28 -12.85 7.81
CA PHE A 48 6.43 -12.66 6.37
C PHE A 48 7.65 -11.81 6.04
N TYR A 49 7.97 -11.70 4.76
CA TYR A 49 8.96 -10.75 4.26
C TYR A 49 8.30 -9.56 3.60
N LEU A 50 8.80 -8.35 3.88
CA LEU A 50 8.37 -7.12 3.22
C LEU A 50 9.56 -6.45 2.53
N ALA A 51 9.35 -5.85 1.37
CA ALA A 51 10.38 -5.10 0.68
C ALA A 51 10.83 -3.90 1.52
N LYS A 52 12.15 -3.69 1.60
CA LYS A 52 12.76 -2.59 2.36
C LYS A 52 12.30 -1.22 1.84
N TYR A 53 12.10 -1.12 0.54
CA TYR A 53 11.66 0.05 -0.21
C TYR A 53 10.41 -0.27 -1.03
N THR A 54 9.72 0.75 -1.50
CA THR A 54 8.76 0.64 -2.59
C THR A 54 9.45 0.09 -3.84
N VAL A 55 8.71 -0.51 -4.75
CA VAL A 55 9.25 -0.96 -6.04
C VAL A 55 9.75 0.26 -6.82
N THR A 56 11.01 0.21 -7.26
CA THR A 56 11.63 1.30 -8.02
C THR A 56 11.35 1.19 -9.52
N GLU A 57 11.52 2.29 -10.25
CA GLU A 57 11.41 2.32 -11.71
C GLU A 57 12.37 1.32 -12.37
N GLU A 58 13.61 1.22 -11.87
CA GLU A 58 14.61 0.26 -12.35
C GLU A 58 14.14 -1.17 -12.22
N LEU A 59 13.69 -1.56 -11.02
CA LEU A 59 13.22 -2.92 -10.76
C LEU A 59 11.98 -3.23 -11.60
N TYR A 60 11.03 -2.29 -11.65
CA TYR A 60 9.82 -2.48 -12.45
C TYR A 60 10.12 -2.64 -13.94
N THR A 61 10.99 -1.79 -14.49
CA THR A 61 11.42 -1.87 -15.90
C THR A 61 12.15 -3.18 -16.20
N THR A 62 13.05 -3.60 -15.29
CA THR A 62 13.81 -4.85 -15.43
C THR A 62 12.89 -6.07 -15.53
N ILE A 63 11.85 -6.12 -14.71
CA ILE A 63 10.95 -7.28 -14.64
C ILE A 63 9.89 -7.25 -15.76
N THR A 64 9.35 -6.08 -16.07
CA THR A 64 8.22 -5.97 -17.01
C THR A 64 8.65 -5.66 -18.45
N GLY A 65 9.85 -5.14 -18.63
CA GLY A 65 10.31 -4.59 -19.93
C GLY A 65 9.65 -3.25 -20.30
N LYS A 66 8.73 -2.73 -19.48
CA LYS A 66 8.02 -1.48 -19.73
C LYS A 66 8.79 -0.30 -19.12
N LYS A 67 9.10 0.71 -19.92
CA LYS A 67 9.68 1.98 -19.47
C LYS A 67 8.55 2.99 -19.23
N PHE A 68 8.52 3.59 -18.06
CA PHE A 68 7.52 4.61 -17.68
C PHE A 68 8.07 6.03 -17.71
N SER A 69 9.39 6.19 -17.66
CA SER A 69 10.04 7.49 -17.71
C SER A 69 11.12 7.52 -18.77
N THR A 70 11.33 8.67 -19.39
CA THR A 70 12.46 8.93 -20.29
C THR A 70 13.73 9.35 -19.53
N THR A 71 13.61 9.63 -18.22
CA THR A 71 14.71 10.02 -17.35
C THR A 71 15.17 8.77 -16.56
N THR A 72 16.48 8.63 -16.41
CA THR A 72 17.12 7.54 -15.65
C THR A 72 17.04 7.76 -14.14
N GLU A 73 15.84 7.90 -13.61
CA GLU A 73 15.61 8.04 -12.17
C GLU A 73 15.45 6.67 -11.49
N ALA A 74 16.42 5.80 -11.75
CA ALA A 74 16.43 4.37 -11.42
C ALA A 74 15.96 4.06 -9.98
N ARG A 75 16.28 4.93 -9.04
CA ARG A 75 15.97 4.74 -7.62
C ARG A 75 14.65 5.38 -7.14
N LYS A 76 13.91 6.08 -8.00
CA LYS A 76 12.60 6.58 -7.62
C LYS A 76 11.57 5.44 -7.57
N PRO A 77 10.55 5.54 -6.69
CA PRO A 77 9.42 4.63 -6.72
C PRO A 77 8.77 4.60 -8.10
N ILE A 78 8.34 3.43 -8.54
CA ILE A 78 7.43 3.34 -9.68
C ILE A 78 6.09 3.96 -9.28
N ILE A 79 5.57 4.83 -10.12
CA ILE A 79 4.26 5.49 -9.98
C ILE A 79 3.47 5.32 -11.28
N ASN A 80 2.25 5.82 -11.33
CA ASN A 80 1.36 5.63 -12.49
C ASN A 80 1.11 4.16 -12.81
N VAL A 81 1.00 3.34 -11.77
CA VAL A 81 0.70 1.90 -11.84
C VAL A 81 -0.62 1.61 -11.14
N SER A 82 -1.47 0.84 -11.80
CA SER A 82 -2.72 0.36 -11.23
C SER A 82 -2.47 -0.79 -10.24
N TRP A 83 -3.49 -1.12 -9.45
CA TRP A 83 -3.44 -2.31 -8.60
C TRP A 83 -3.26 -3.59 -9.43
N LEU A 84 -3.90 -3.67 -10.60
CA LEU A 84 -3.72 -4.81 -11.53
C LEU A 84 -2.29 -4.89 -12.07
N ASP A 85 -1.65 -3.77 -12.38
CA ASP A 85 -0.24 -3.74 -12.78
C ASP A 85 0.67 -4.24 -11.65
N ALA A 86 0.39 -3.83 -10.40
CA ALA A 86 1.16 -4.26 -9.24
C ALA A 86 1.01 -5.78 -8.96
N VAL A 87 -0.20 -6.33 -9.09
CA VAL A 87 -0.47 -7.77 -8.98
C VAL A 87 0.26 -8.55 -10.07
N ASN A 88 0.16 -8.10 -11.32
CA ASN A 88 0.87 -8.73 -12.44
C ASN A 88 2.39 -8.68 -12.26
N PHE A 89 2.92 -7.55 -11.79
CA PHE A 89 4.34 -7.42 -11.46
C PHE A 89 4.79 -8.45 -10.43
N CYS A 90 4.01 -8.69 -9.38
CA CYS A 90 4.32 -9.70 -8.36
C CYS A 90 4.46 -11.10 -8.97
N ASN A 91 3.57 -11.47 -9.89
CA ASN A 91 3.65 -12.73 -10.60
C ASN A 91 4.89 -12.81 -11.51
N LEU A 92 5.15 -11.77 -12.30
CA LEU A 92 6.34 -11.72 -13.16
C LEU A 92 7.63 -11.82 -12.36
N LEU A 93 7.72 -11.12 -11.23
CA LEU A 93 8.88 -11.19 -10.33
C LEU A 93 9.04 -12.59 -9.72
N SER A 94 7.93 -13.24 -9.35
CA SER A 94 7.96 -14.62 -8.84
C SER A 94 8.56 -15.56 -9.86
N VAL A 95 8.06 -15.55 -11.09
CA VAL A 95 8.58 -16.38 -12.19
C VAL A 95 10.05 -16.08 -12.48
N ALA A 96 10.43 -14.79 -12.55
CA ALA A 96 11.81 -14.39 -12.84
C ALA A 96 12.81 -14.88 -11.80
N LEU A 97 12.37 -15.11 -10.54
CA LEU A 97 13.20 -15.59 -9.44
C LEU A 97 12.98 -17.08 -9.11
N GLY A 98 12.24 -17.81 -9.94
CA GLY A 98 12.01 -19.26 -9.80
C GLY A 98 11.00 -19.63 -8.71
N TYR A 99 10.09 -18.74 -8.36
CA TYR A 99 8.97 -19.00 -7.47
C TYR A 99 7.68 -19.22 -8.26
N ASP A 100 6.72 -19.91 -7.65
CA ASP A 100 5.38 -20.03 -8.21
C ASP A 100 4.65 -18.68 -8.13
N GLN A 101 3.73 -18.46 -9.06
CA GLN A 101 2.86 -17.28 -9.04
C GLN A 101 1.92 -17.33 -7.84
N PHE A 102 1.75 -16.18 -7.18
CA PHE A 102 0.83 -16.04 -6.05
C PHE A 102 -0.61 -15.77 -6.50
N TYR A 103 -0.77 -15.14 -7.66
CA TYR A 103 -2.08 -14.72 -8.17
C TYR A 103 -2.46 -15.47 -9.43
N ASP A 104 -3.70 -15.99 -9.44
CA ASP A 104 -4.34 -16.54 -10.63
C ASP A 104 -5.37 -15.55 -11.17
N PHE A 105 -5.33 -15.30 -12.47
CA PHE A 105 -6.29 -14.45 -13.15
C PHE A 105 -7.40 -15.32 -13.75
N ASP A 106 -8.62 -15.17 -13.24
CA ASP A 106 -9.77 -15.79 -13.87
C ASP A 106 -10.15 -15.05 -15.16
N ASN A 107 -9.89 -15.68 -16.29
CA ASN A 107 -10.15 -15.12 -17.62
C ASN A 107 -11.64 -14.83 -17.88
N GLY A 108 -12.57 -15.41 -17.12
CA GLY A 108 -14.01 -15.24 -17.29
C GLY A 108 -14.58 -14.06 -16.48
N SER A 109 -14.12 -13.85 -15.26
CA SER A 109 -14.70 -12.90 -14.32
C SER A 109 -13.87 -11.63 -14.10
N LYS A 110 -12.68 -11.53 -14.67
CA LYS A 110 -11.65 -10.51 -14.35
C LYS A 110 -11.30 -10.46 -12.85
N SER A 111 -11.62 -11.51 -12.11
CA SER A 111 -11.24 -11.63 -10.71
C SER A 111 -9.82 -12.13 -10.56
N VAL A 112 -9.16 -11.72 -9.49
CA VAL A 112 -7.84 -12.19 -9.11
C VAL A 112 -7.98 -13.05 -7.88
N ILE A 113 -7.46 -14.27 -7.93
CA ILE A 113 -7.52 -15.28 -6.87
C ILE A 113 -6.12 -15.46 -6.28
N CYS A 114 -6.03 -15.58 -4.94
CA CYS A 114 -4.76 -15.84 -4.25
C CYS A 114 -4.51 -17.32 -4.10
N ASN A 115 -3.32 -17.78 -4.44
CA ASN A 115 -2.82 -19.09 -4.09
C ASN A 115 -1.93 -19.01 -2.84
N TYR A 116 -2.51 -19.21 -1.69
CA TYR A 116 -1.82 -19.12 -0.39
C TYR A 116 -0.84 -20.29 -0.13
N ASN A 117 -0.81 -21.29 -0.99
CA ASN A 117 0.11 -22.42 -0.88
C ASN A 117 1.46 -22.19 -1.57
N THR A 118 1.68 -21.00 -2.13
CA THR A 118 2.92 -20.62 -2.79
C THR A 118 3.75 -19.64 -1.97
N ASN A 119 5.03 -19.61 -2.27
CA ASN A 119 5.98 -18.65 -1.71
C ASN A 119 6.28 -17.49 -2.68
N GLY A 120 5.41 -17.24 -3.64
CA GLY A 120 5.51 -16.16 -4.60
C GLY A 120 5.41 -14.76 -3.97
N PHE A 121 5.82 -13.77 -4.73
CA PHE A 121 5.66 -12.38 -4.35
C PHE A 121 4.20 -11.92 -4.48
N ARG A 122 3.81 -11.02 -3.59
CA ARG A 122 2.46 -10.48 -3.50
C ARG A 122 2.45 -9.05 -2.98
N LEU A 123 1.31 -8.39 -3.03
CA LEU A 123 1.07 -7.17 -2.27
C LEU A 123 0.93 -7.51 -0.78
N PRO A 124 1.33 -6.62 0.13
CA PRO A 124 0.98 -6.76 1.54
C PRO A 124 -0.53 -6.61 1.73
N THR A 125 -1.08 -7.25 2.75
CA THR A 125 -2.42 -6.93 3.23
C THR A 125 -2.41 -5.57 3.93
N ASP A 126 -3.59 -4.98 4.12
CA ASP A 126 -3.79 -3.77 4.91
C ASP A 126 -3.21 -3.88 6.33
N ALA A 127 -3.45 -5.02 6.96
CA ALA A 127 -2.97 -5.35 8.30
C ALA A 127 -1.44 -5.51 8.34
N GLU A 128 -0.87 -6.27 7.41
CA GLU A 128 0.58 -6.45 7.30
C GLU A 128 1.30 -5.12 7.06
N TRP A 129 0.75 -4.29 6.17
CA TRP A 129 1.32 -2.98 5.88
C TRP A 129 1.33 -2.09 7.13
N GLN A 130 0.19 -1.98 7.85
CA GLN A 130 0.11 -1.15 9.06
C GLN A 130 1.02 -1.65 10.17
N TYR A 131 1.05 -2.97 10.38
CA TYR A 131 1.90 -3.61 11.38
C TYR A 131 3.38 -3.31 11.10
N ALA A 132 3.81 -3.51 9.86
CA ALA A 132 5.17 -3.25 9.41
C ALA A 132 5.53 -1.75 9.47
N CYS A 133 4.61 -0.85 9.10
CA CYS A 133 4.81 0.58 9.21
C CYS A 133 5.03 1.02 10.66
N LYS A 134 4.25 0.49 11.59
CA LYS A 134 4.38 0.83 13.02
C LYS A 134 5.66 0.30 13.64
N ALA A 135 6.11 -0.89 13.30
CA ALA A 135 7.34 -1.48 13.81
C ALA A 135 7.52 -1.20 15.32
N ASN A 136 6.56 -1.65 16.14
CA ASN A 136 6.44 -1.42 17.59
C ASN A 136 6.07 0.00 18.03
N SER A 137 6.07 1.02 17.14
CA SER A 137 5.66 2.36 17.54
C SER A 137 4.17 2.41 17.91
N LYS A 138 3.84 3.15 18.99
CA LYS A 138 2.45 3.32 19.45
C LYS A 138 1.75 4.52 18.80
N GLY A 139 2.51 5.40 18.18
CA GLY A 139 2.03 6.66 17.61
C GLY A 139 1.34 6.50 16.25
N TYR A 140 0.83 7.63 15.78
CA TYR A 140 0.36 7.78 14.40
C TYR A 140 1.50 7.66 13.39
N ARG A 141 2.73 8.02 13.81
CA ARG A 141 3.98 7.93 13.05
C ARG A 141 5.07 7.29 13.91
N TYR A 142 6.07 6.73 13.26
CA TYR A 142 7.23 6.16 13.94
C TYR A 142 8.38 7.17 14.19
N GLY A 143 8.16 8.46 13.88
CA GLY A 143 9.12 9.55 14.10
C GLY A 143 8.56 10.91 13.75
N GLY A 144 9.38 11.94 13.82
CA GLY A 144 9.05 13.29 13.36
C GLY A 144 8.84 13.31 11.86
N ILE A 145 7.76 13.93 11.36
CA ILE A 145 7.36 13.79 9.96
C ILE A 145 8.45 14.24 8.99
N ASP A 146 9.16 15.32 9.27
CA ASP A 146 10.22 15.83 8.39
C ASP A 146 11.44 14.90 8.30
N GLU A 147 11.61 14.04 9.31
CA GLU A 147 12.71 13.08 9.35
C GLU A 147 12.41 11.78 8.61
N ILE A 148 11.13 11.37 8.57
CA ILE A 148 10.71 10.04 8.12
C ILE A 148 9.94 10.04 6.81
N ALA A 149 9.46 11.21 6.33
CA ALA A 149 8.55 11.29 5.20
C ALA A 149 8.87 12.41 4.23
N TRP A 150 8.64 12.16 2.95
CA TRP A 150 8.45 13.17 1.93
C TRP A 150 6.95 13.41 1.77
N TYR A 151 6.47 14.60 2.09
CA TYR A 151 5.07 15.01 2.00
C TYR A 151 4.98 16.43 1.45
N LYS A 152 3.81 16.94 1.19
CA LYS A 152 3.59 18.26 0.57
C LYS A 152 4.36 19.41 1.24
N GLY A 153 4.57 19.33 2.56
CA GLY A 153 5.28 20.37 3.30
C GLY A 153 6.79 20.42 3.05
N ASN A 154 7.41 19.35 2.55
CA ASN A 154 8.86 19.26 2.37
C ASN A 154 9.34 18.59 1.09
N SER A 155 8.43 18.08 0.24
CA SER A 155 8.78 17.34 -0.99
C SER A 155 9.24 18.22 -2.15
N ASN A 156 9.02 19.53 -2.08
CA ASN A 156 9.20 20.46 -3.21
C ASN A 156 8.39 20.02 -4.45
N GLU A 157 7.14 19.56 -4.21
CA GLU A 157 6.18 19.14 -5.24
C GLU A 157 6.71 18.05 -6.19
N ARG A 158 7.52 17.14 -5.67
CA ARG A 158 8.12 16.05 -6.46
C ARG A 158 8.31 14.76 -5.69
N LEU A 159 8.37 13.68 -6.45
CA LEU A 159 8.78 12.36 -5.98
C LEU A 159 10.30 12.33 -5.73
N HIS A 160 10.72 11.62 -4.69
CA HIS A 160 12.10 11.47 -4.25
C HIS A 160 12.60 10.03 -4.42
N GLU A 161 13.91 9.83 -4.42
CA GLU A 161 14.51 8.50 -4.40
C GLU A 161 14.14 7.75 -3.11
N VAL A 162 14.09 6.42 -3.21
CA VAL A 162 13.81 5.59 -2.05
C VAL A 162 14.96 5.63 -1.04
N GLY A 163 14.62 5.67 0.25
CA GLY A 163 15.59 5.54 1.33
C GLY A 163 16.29 6.83 1.73
N GLU A 164 15.86 8.00 1.28
CA GLU A 164 16.45 9.28 1.67
C GLU A 164 16.01 9.75 3.07
N LYS A 165 14.90 9.25 3.58
CA LYS A 165 14.41 9.53 4.93
C LYS A 165 14.79 8.42 5.91
N LYS A 166 14.63 8.67 7.21
CA LYS A 166 14.93 7.69 8.26
C LYS A 166 13.97 6.49 8.18
N PRO A 167 14.48 5.26 8.31
CA PRO A 167 13.63 4.07 8.37
C PRO A 167 12.91 3.97 9.72
N ASN A 168 11.91 3.09 9.78
CA ASN A 168 11.36 2.67 11.06
C ASN A 168 12.30 1.69 11.79
N GLU A 169 11.90 1.24 12.98
CA GLU A 169 12.71 0.36 13.85
C GLU A 169 13.09 -0.97 13.18
N TRP A 170 12.28 -1.46 12.23
CA TRP A 170 12.57 -2.68 11.47
C TRP A 170 13.37 -2.45 10.18
N GLY A 171 13.82 -1.22 9.94
CA GLY A 171 14.64 -0.87 8.79
C GLY A 171 13.86 -0.73 7.48
N LEU A 172 12.55 -0.51 7.55
CA LEU A 172 11.70 -0.19 6.41
C LEU A 172 11.70 1.31 6.16
N TYR A 173 11.95 1.70 4.92
CA TYR A 173 12.02 3.10 4.48
C TYR A 173 10.73 3.49 3.77
N ASP A 174 10.44 4.80 3.79
CA ASP A 174 9.35 5.42 3.03
C ASP A 174 7.98 4.77 3.29
N MET A 175 7.80 4.19 4.51
CA MET A 175 6.49 3.67 4.93
C MET A 175 5.46 4.77 5.11
N ILE A 176 5.90 6.02 5.22
CA ILE A 176 5.07 7.21 5.32
C ILE A 176 5.59 8.25 4.33
N GLY A 177 4.70 8.78 3.47
CA GLY A 177 5.02 9.76 2.44
C GLY A 177 5.68 9.15 1.21
N ASN A 178 6.25 9.97 0.37
CA ASN A 178 6.82 9.72 -0.95
C ASN A 178 5.78 9.21 -1.95
N THR A 179 5.22 8.02 -1.79
CA THR A 179 4.15 7.49 -2.63
C THR A 179 3.13 6.70 -1.83
N TRP A 180 1.84 6.84 -2.15
CA TRP A 180 0.82 5.91 -1.72
C TRP A 180 1.16 4.50 -2.17
N GLU A 181 0.85 3.49 -1.35
CA GLU A 181 1.16 2.09 -1.64
C GLU A 181 -0.10 1.25 -1.73
N TRP A 182 -0.29 0.56 -2.85
CA TRP A 182 -1.36 -0.43 -3.01
C TRP A 182 -1.21 -1.56 -2.01
N CYS A 183 -2.33 -1.91 -1.36
CA CYS A 183 -2.50 -3.14 -0.59
C CYS A 183 -3.45 -4.11 -1.30
N TRP A 184 -3.41 -5.38 -0.89
CA TRP A 184 -4.25 -6.42 -1.47
C TRP A 184 -5.73 -6.22 -1.20
N ASP A 185 -6.10 -5.76 0.00
CA ASP A 185 -7.46 -5.82 0.52
C ASP A 185 -8.44 -4.90 -0.21
N LEU A 186 -9.70 -5.30 -0.21
CA LEU A 186 -10.82 -4.43 -0.50
C LEU A 186 -11.02 -3.43 0.64
N TYR A 187 -11.37 -2.20 0.30
CA TYR A 187 -11.61 -1.18 1.32
C TYR A 187 -12.88 -1.46 2.13
N ASP A 188 -13.98 -1.67 1.44
CA ASP A 188 -15.28 -2.06 1.97
C ASP A 188 -16.12 -2.57 0.79
N GLU A 189 -16.28 -3.89 0.69
CA GLU A 189 -16.92 -4.55 -0.45
C GLU A 189 -18.41 -4.21 -0.55
N GLU A 190 -19.08 -4.04 0.60
CA GLU A 190 -20.53 -3.74 0.61
C GLU A 190 -20.83 -2.32 0.10
N VAL A 191 -19.94 -1.37 0.37
CA VAL A 191 -20.16 0.05 0.05
C VAL A 191 -19.43 0.49 -1.22
N PHE A 192 -18.20 0.00 -1.41
CA PHE A 192 -17.30 0.45 -2.47
C PHE A 192 -16.94 -0.64 -3.49
N SER A 193 -17.65 -1.79 -3.42
CA SER A 193 -17.42 -2.90 -4.35
C SER A 193 -15.92 -3.29 -4.42
N ASN A 194 -15.28 -3.08 -5.57
CA ASN A 194 -13.92 -3.55 -5.84
C ASN A 194 -12.81 -2.54 -5.49
N TYR A 195 -13.11 -1.45 -4.78
CA TYR A 195 -12.07 -0.48 -4.41
C TYR A 195 -11.00 -1.12 -3.52
N ARG A 196 -9.75 -0.89 -3.88
CA ARG A 196 -8.57 -1.40 -3.18
C ARG A 196 -7.99 -0.35 -2.23
N ILE A 197 -7.38 -0.83 -1.15
CA ILE A 197 -6.75 0.03 -0.14
C ILE A 197 -5.44 0.58 -0.66
N ILE A 198 -5.19 1.86 -0.35
CA ILE A 198 -3.89 2.51 -0.46
C ILE A 198 -3.47 3.09 0.89
N ARG A 199 -2.17 3.05 1.17
CA ARG A 199 -1.57 3.39 2.46
C ARG A 199 -0.39 4.34 2.33
N GLY A 200 -0.02 5.00 3.44
CA GLY A 200 1.23 5.71 3.64
C GLY A 200 1.18 7.22 3.44
N GLY A 201 0.39 7.71 2.53
CA GLY A 201 0.49 9.08 2.05
C GLY A 201 1.50 9.21 0.92
N SER A 202 1.64 10.41 0.35
CA SER A 202 2.52 10.66 -0.78
C SER A 202 3.24 12.00 -0.66
N TRP A 203 4.14 12.27 -1.60
CA TRP A 203 4.82 13.56 -1.75
C TRP A 203 3.85 14.74 -1.91
N ALA A 204 2.67 14.51 -2.46
CA ALA A 204 1.62 15.52 -2.69
C ALA A 204 0.60 15.63 -1.53
N GLU A 205 0.66 14.71 -0.54
CA GLU A 205 -0.33 14.64 0.54
C GLU A 205 0.00 15.61 1.66
N GLU A 206 -1.05 16.17 2.26
CA GLU A 206 -0.92 16.99 3.48
C GLU A 206 -0.40 16.15 4.66
N GLU A 207 0.28 16.79 5.61
CA GLU A 207 0.83 16.13 6.80
C GLU A 207 -0.13 15.17 7.48
N ARG A 208 -1.40 15.57 7.63
CA ARG A 208 -2.43 14.74 8.29
C ARG A 208 -2.75 13.43 7.56
N GLY A 209 -2.51 13.37 6.24
CA GLY A 209 -2.70 12.18 5.43
C GLY A 209 -1.51 11.23 5.45
N CYS A 210 -0.38 11.65 6.02
CA CYS A 210 0.84 10.87 6.12
C CYS A 210 0.98 10.23 7.50
N GLY A 211 0.58 8.96 7.63
CA GLY A 211 0.63 8.24 8.89
C GLY A 211 0.22 6.77 8.79
N ALA A 212 0.67 5.99 9.79
CA ALA A 212 0.52 4.53 9.79
C ALA A 212 -0.94 4.06 9.79
N THR A 213 -1.87 4.85 10.32
CA THR A 213 -3.29 4.51 10.36
C THR A 213 -4.12 5.23 9.29
N CYS A 214 -3.48 6.04 8.44
CA CYS A 214 -4.16 6.63 7.30
C CYS A 214 -4.48 5.54 6.26
N ARG A 215 -5.73 5.46 5.88
CA ARG A 215 -6.29 4.44 5.00
C ARG A 215 -7.17 5.10 3.96
N ARG A 216 -6.82 4.97 2.70
CA ARG A 216 -7.61 5.46 1.58
C ARG A 216 -7.91 4.33 0.60
N LYS A 217 -8.63 4.64 -0.45
CA LYS A 217 -9.06 3.67 -1.46
C LYS A 217 -9.04 4.26 -2.85
N SER A 218 -8.85 3.39 -3.83
CA SER A 218 -9.05 3.72 -5.24
C SER A 218 -9.54 2.50 -6.04
N MET A 219 -10.00 2.74 -7.27
CA MET A 219 -10.36 1.66 -8.19
C MET A 219 -9.13 0.85 -8.60
N PRO A 220 -9.25 -0.47 -8.84
CA PRO A 220 -8.10 -1.33 -9.14
C PRO A 220 -7.43 -1.03 -10.49
N ASP A 221 -8.09 -0.35 -11.39
CA ASP A 221 -7.58 0.12 -12.68
C ASP A 221 -7.11 1.58 -12.68
N PHE A 222 -7.29 2.29 -11.56
CA PHE A 222 -6.86 3.68 -11.41
C PHE A 222 -5.34 3.78 -11.20
N TYR A 223 -4.73 4.81 -11.78
CA TYR A 223 -3.33 5.15 -11.63
C TYR A 223 -3.13 6.67 -11.65
N ILE A 224 -2.17 7.15 -10.89
CA ILE A 224 -1.81 8.57 -10.78
C ILE A 224 -0.34 8.69 -10.33
N ASP A 225 0.23 9.86 -10.49
CA ASP A 225 1.64 10.19 -10.29
C ASP A 225 2.14 10.19 -8.83
N ASP A 226 1.31 9.76 -7.91
CA ASP A 226 1.67 9.61 -6.50
C ASP A 226 1.29 8.23 -5.89
N ILE A 227 0.89 7.27 -6.74
CA ILE A 227 0.56 5.90 -6.31
C ILE A 227 1.54 4.90 -6.93
N GLY A 228 2.17 4.12 -6.06
CA GLY A 228 3.02 2.98 -6.36
C GLY A 228 2.66 1.78 -5.49
N PHE A 229 3.62 0.91 -5.20
CA PHE A 229 3.41 -0.27 -4.36
C PHE A 229 4.71 -0.83 -3.79
N ARG A 230 4.58 -1.66 -2.79
CA ARG A 230 5.64 -2.46 -2.18
C ARG A 230 5.26 -3.93 -2.22
N ILE A 231 6.25 -4.83 -2.29
CA ILE A 231 6.02 -6.27 -2.36
C ILE A 231 6.24 -6.95 -1.02
N ALA A 232 5.44 -7.97 -0.78
CA ALA A 232 5.56 -8.89 0.33
C ALA A 232 5.81 -10.32 -0.17
N ARG A 233 6.22 -11.23 0.72
CA ARG A 233 6.33 -12.65 0.45
C ARG A 233 6.01 -13.45 1.70
N SER A 234 5.14 -14.44 1.58
CA SER A 234 4.78 -15.33 2.68
C SER A 234 5.93 -16.31 2.98
N ILE A 235 6.00 -16.76 4.23
CA ILE A 235 6.84 -17.89 4.63
C ILE A 235 5.94 -19.10 4.58
N VAL A 236 6.13 -19.97 3.58
CA VAL A 236 5.45 -21.25 3.46
C VAL A 236 6.27 -22.25 4.27
N GLN A 237 5.62 -22.88 5.24
CA GLN A 237 6.21 -23.96 6.04
C GLN A 237 6.14 -25.29 5.30
#